data_016296d3831ddc5c765bf1d9ec80fa0f
#
_entry.id   016296d3831ddc5c765bf1d9ec80fa0f
#
_cell.length_a   1.000
_cell.length_b   1.000
_cell.length_c   1.000
_cell.angle_alpha   90.00
_cell.angle_beta   90.00
_cell.angle_gamma   90.00
#
_symmetry.space_group_name_H-M   'P 1'
#
loop_
_entity.id
_entity.type
_entity.pdbx_description
1 polymer ?
#
loop_
_entity_poly.entity_id
_entity_poly.type
_entity_poly.pdbx_seq_one_letter_code
_entity_poly.pdbx_strand_id
1 'polypeptide(L)'
;MKTNAFRYLGLALMAVLTLSLTSCEVEIDSFYDADNIGGGYYNRSSDLCSRTWVSFYRDVDGNRCRQELDFYLDRTGVDFIRVEYPNGHVETFEYYFRWNWENYAQTSIRMDYGRNDVSYLDDVYIGGNRLSGYLDGRNNFVEYTGR
;
A
#
# COMPACT_ATOMS: atom_id res chain seq x y z
N MET A 1 35.70 -23.49 47.86
CA MET A 1 34.93 -22.28 47.60
C MET A 1 34.80 -22.05 46.08
N LYS A 2 33.96 -22.79 45.41
CA LYS A 2 33.66 -22.60 43.95
C LYS A 2 32.24 -23.01 43.68
N THR A 3 31.24 -22.19 44.03
CA THR A 3 29.84 -22.53 43.66
C THR A 3 28.87 -21.37 43.58
N ASN A 4 29.29 -20.13 43.75
CA ASN A 4 28.36 -19.03 43.76
C ASN A 4 28.34 -18.14 42.49
N ALA A 5 29.38 -18.25 41.62
CA ALA A 5 29.46 -17.44 40.39
C ALA A 5 28.43 -17.86 39.31
N PHE A 6 28.10 -19.15 39.23
CA PHE A 6 27.16 -19.66 38.21
C PHE A 6 25.70 -19.36 38.52
N ARG A 7 25.35 -19.15 39.80
CA ARG A 7 23.96 -18.81 40.18
C ARG A 7 23.56 -17.39 39.80
N TYR A 8 24.52 -16.48 39.84
CA TYR A 8 24.24 -15.07 39.46
C TYR A 8 24.28 -14.83 37.96
N LEU A 9 25.04 -15.68 37.22
CA LEU A 9 25.06 -15.60 35.75
C LEU A 9 23.72 -16.03 35.12
N GLY A 10 23.08 -17.05 35.69
CA GLY A 10 21.75 -17.50 35.25
C GLY A 10 20.62 -16.50 35.53
N LEU A 11 20.69 -15.80 36.68
CA LEU A 11 19.72 -14.77 37.04
C LEU A 11 19.88 -13.49 36.20
N ALA A 12 21.12 -13.11 35.87
CA ALA A 12 21.39 -11.95 35.00
C ALA A 12 20.94 -12.23 33.56
N LEU A 13 21.09 -13.46 33.07
CA LEU A 13 20.64 -13.84 31.72
C LEU A 13 19.11 -13.90 31.61
N MET A 14 18.41 -14.33 32.67
CA MET A 14 16.92 -14.28 32.72
C MET A 14 16.38 -12.86 32.76
N ALA A 15 17.05 -11.94 33.48
CA ALA A 15 16.63 -10.55 33.57
C ALA A 15 16.81 -9.81 32.24
N VAL A 16 17.82 -10.15 31.43
CA VAL A 16 18.02 -9.55 30.09
C VAL A 16 17.01 -10.09 29.08
N LEU A 17 16.61 -11.36 29.19
CA LEU A 17 15.61 -11.98 28.32
C LEU A 17 14.18 -11.46 28.57
N THR A 18 13.88 -11.00 29.78
CA THR A 18 12.56 -10.44 30.10
C THR A 18 12.41 -8.98 29.70
N LEU A 19 13.51 -8.26 29.49
CA LEU A 19 13.48 -6.86 29.04
C LEU A 19 13.40 -6.71 27.51
N SER A 20 13.67 -7.78 26.77
CA SER A 20 13.59 -7.77 25.29
C SER A 20 12.20 -8.13 24.71
N LEU A 21 11.22 -8.44 25.57
CA LEU A 21 9.86 -8.78 25.14
C LEU A 21 8.83 -7.65 25.29
N THR A 22 9.25 -6.47 25.73
CA THR A 22 8.34 -5.32 25.89
C THR A 22 8.48 -4.24 24.83
N SER A 23 9.12 -4.56 23.69
CA SER A 23 9.19 -3.66 22.54
C SER A 23 8.46 -4.25 21.33
N CYS A 24 7.29 -4.84 21.54
CA CYS A 24 6.22 -4.72 20.56
C CYS A 24 5.34 -3.57 21.05
N GLU A 25 5.77 -2.35 20.84
CA GLU A 25 4.82 -1.29 20.56
C GLU A 25 4.12 -1.75 19.27
N VAL A 26 3.01 -2.44 19.46
CA VAL A 26 1.93 -2.36 18.51
C VAL A 26 1.57 -0.87 18.53
N GLU A 27 2.17 -0.10 17.63
CA GLU A 27 1.51 1.10 17.18
C GLU A 27 0.17 0.60 16.62
N ILE A 28 -0.80 0.54 17.53
CA ILE A 28 -2.18 0.69 17.13
C ILE A 28 -2.17 2.14 16.63
N ASP A 29 -1.86 2.32 15.35
CA ASP A 29 -2.34 3.46 14.62
C ASP A 29 -3.82 3.48 14.98
N SER A 30 -4.13 4.33 15.95
CA SER A 30 -5.50 4.71 16.21
C SER A 30 -5.95 5.31 14.90
N PHE A 31 -6.56 4.49 14.07
CA PHE A 31 -7.39 4.94 12.99
C PHE A 31 -8.45 5.83 13.66
N TYR A 32 -8.09 7.05 13.91
CA TYR A 32 -9.08 8.09 14.02
C TYR A 32 -9.67 8.15 12.60
N ASP A 33 -10.78 7.44 12.43
CA ASP A 33 -11.73 7.77 11.40
C ASP A 33 -11.96 9.28 11.49
N ALA A 34 -11.20 10.04 10.71
CA ALA A 34 -11.41 11.48 10.54
C ALA A 34 -12.77 11.75 9.88
N ASP A 35 -13.53 10.71 9.61
CA ASP A 35 -14.87 10.73 9.02
C ASP A 35 -15.93 11.35 9.95
N ASN A 36 -15.58 11.71 11.20
CA ASN A 36 -16.57 12.13 12.20
C ASN A 36 -16.33 13.52 12.81
N ILE A 37 -15.47 14.35 12.24
CA ILE A 37 -15.38 15.76 12.61
C ILE A 37 -16.19 16.56 11.59
N GLY A 38 -17.39 16.98 12.03
CA GLY A 38 -18.40 17.70 11.24
C GLY A 38 -17.89 18.95 10.52
N GLY A 39 -17.45 18.72 9.31
CA GLY A 39 -17.14 19.68 8.28
C GLY A 39 -16.92 18.87 7.04
N GLY A 40 -17.81 18.95 6.06
CA GLY A 40 -17.92 18.09 4.88
C GLY A 40 -16.63 17.87 4.09
N TYR A 41 -15.69 17.15 4.69
CA TYR A 41 -14.54 16.61 3.98
C TYR A 41 -15.03 15.40 3.19
N TYR A 42 -14.99 15.53 1.91
CA TYR A 42 -15.25 14.46 0.96
C TYR A 42 -14.34 13.28 1.32
N ASN A 43 -14.94 12.13 1.67
CA ASN A 43 -14.16 10.92 1.96
C ASN A 43 -13.65 10.31 0.66
N ARG A 44 -12.47 10.75 0.24
CA ARG A 44 -11.83 10.28 -0.99
C ARG A 44 -11.52 8.78 -0.97
N SER A 45 -11.36 8.18 0.22
CA SER A 45 -11.20 6.73 0.36
C SER A 45 -12.43 5.98 -0.13
N SER A 46 -13.64 6.46 0.16
CA SER A 46 -14.88 5.86 -0.33
C SER A 46 -14.95 5.88 -1.86
N ASP A 47 -14.60 7.00 -2.47
CA ASP A 47 -14.58 7.12 -3.93
C ASP A 47 -13.51 6.22 -4.55
N LEU A 48 -12.31 6.19 -3.94
CA LEU A 48 -11.19 5.33 -4.38
C LEU A 48 -11.56 3.85 -4.33
N CYS A 49 -12.23 3.41 -3.26
CA CYS A 49 -12.58 2.01 -3.02
C CYS A 49 -13.92 1.58 -3.69
N SER A 50 -14.62 2.50 -4.37
CA SER A 50 -15.96 2.23 -4.88
C SER A 50 -15.99 1.40 -6.16
N ARG A 51 -14.86 1.20 -6.83
CA ARG A 51 -14.78 0.61 -8.17
C ARG A 51 -13.39 0.09 -8.49
N THR A 52 -13.29 -0.79 -9.49
CA THR A 52 -12.04 -1.20 -10.12
C THR A 52 -11.54 -0.10 -11.05
N TRP A 53 -10.28 0.28 -10.94
CA TRP A 53 -9.62 1.28 -11.76
C TRP A 53 -8.82 0.62 -12.87
N VAL A 54 -9.15 0.88 -14.13
CA VAL A 54 -8.58 0.18 -15.29
C VAL A 54 -7.80 1.14 -16.17
N SER A 55 -6.57 0.78 -16.51
CA SER A 55 -5.74 1.47 -17.49
C SER A 55 -5.29 0.53 -18.61
N PHE A 56 -5.08 1.09 -19.78
CA PHE A 56 -4.51 0.41 -20.94
C PHE A 56 -3.28 1.17 -21.42
N TYR A 57 -2.16 0.47 -21.53
CA TYR A 57 -0.91 1.07 -21.98
C TYR A 57 -0.09 0.07 -22.81
N ARG A 58 1.05 0.51 -23.30
CA ARG A 58 2.08 -0.36 -23.86
C ARG A 58 3.30 -0.31 -22.96
N ASP A 59 3.89 -1.48 -22.72
CA ASP A 59 5.16 -1.56 -22.03
C ASP A 59 6.33 -1.10 -22.92
N VAL A 60 7.53 -1.16 -22.38
CA VAL A 60 8.76 -0.75 -23.09
C VAL A 60 9.07 -1.61 -24.30
N ASP A 61 8.56 -2.84 -24.35
CA ASP A 61 8.71 -3.79 -25.45
C ASP A 61 7.57 -3.69 -26.48
N GLY A 62 6.59 -2.78 -26.23
CA GLY A 62 5.44 -2.52 -27.10
C GLY A 62 4.27 -3.49 -26.92
N ASN A 63 4.31 -4.37 -25.91
CA ASN A 63 3.21 -5.26 -25.59
C ASN A 63 1.98 -4.47 -25.10
N ARG A 64 0.79 -5.01 -25.34
CA ARG A 64 -0.45 -4.42 -24.85
C ARG A 64 -0.66 -4.83 -23.40
N CYS A 65 -0.76 -3.85 -22.52
CA CYS A 65 -1.03 -4.08 -21.10
C CYS A 65 -2.39 -3.53 -20.71
N ARG A 66 -3.10 -4.30 -19.88
CA ARG A 66 -4.28 -3.87 -19.15
C ARG A 66 -3.97 -4.05 -17.68
N GLN A 67 -4.04 -2.96 -16.93
CA GLN A 67 -3.88 -2.95 -15.48
C GLN A 67 -5.21 -2.63 -14.82
N GLU A 68 -5.50 -3.33 -13.73
CA GLU A 68 -6.67 -3.14 -12.89
C GLU A 68 -6.20 -2.97 -11.45
N LEU A 69 -6.58 -1.85 -10.82
CA LEU A 69 -6.32 -1.58 -9.42
C LEU A 69 -7.63 -1.62 -8.64
N ASP A 70 -7.68 -2.46 -7.64
CA ASP A 70 -8.74 -2.51 -6.65
C ASP A 70 -8.21 -2.03 -5.30
N PHE A 71 -8.86 -1.03 -4.71
CA PHE A 71 -8.58 -0.53 -3.39
C PHE A 71 -9.73 -0.90 -2.45
N TYR A 72 -9.43 -1.44 -1.27
CA TYR A 72 -10.43 -1.82 -0.29
C TYR A 72 -10.36 -0.92 0.95
N LEU A 73 -11.50 -0.72 1.63
CA LEU A 73 -11.59 0.15 2.81
C LEU A 73 -10.76 -0.35 3.99
N ASP A 74 -10.43 -1.65 4.03
CA ASP A 74 -9.51 -2.24 5.01
C ASP A 74 -8.03 -1.95 4.74
N ARG A 75 -7.75 -1.04 3.79
CA ARG A 75 -6.40 -0.62 3.38
C ARG A 75 -5.59 -1.71 2.66
N THR A 76 -6.23 -2.74 2.18
CA THR A 76 -5.63 -3.68 1.22
C THR A 76 -6.00 -3.33 -0.21
N GLY A 77 -5.31 -3.90 -1.17
CA GLY A 77 -5.64 -3.76 -2.58
C GLY A 77 -5.02 -4.84 -3.43
N VAL A 78 -5.46 -4.87 -4.68
CA VAL A 78 -4.98 -5.80 -5.71
C VAL A 78 -4.59 -5.02 -6.95
N ASP A 79 -3.43 -5.34 -7.51
CA ASP A 79 -2.95 -4.87 -8.80
C ASP A 79 -2.89 -6.06 -9.75
N PHE A 80 -3.83 -6.12 -10.67
CA PHE A 80 -3.89 -7.17 -11.69
C PHE A 80 -3.40 -6.61 -13.02
N ILE A 81 -2.42 -7.28 -13.62
CA ILE A 81 -1.83 -6.90 -14.90
C ILE A 81 -2.00 -8.05 -15.90
N ARG A 82 -2.58 -7.75 -17.06
CA ARG A 82 -2.65 -8.64 -18.20
C ARG A 82 -1.79 -8.10 -19.34
N VAL A 83 -0.82 -8.89 -19.78
CA VAL A 83 0.09 -8.56 -20.88
C VAL A 83 -0.26 -9.41 -22.08
N GLU A 84 -0.44 -8.78 -23.24
CA GLU A 84 -0.67 -9.44 -24.52
C GLU A 84 0.50 -9.16 -25.47
N TYR A 85 1.21 -10.22 -25.79
CA TYR A 85 2.38 -10.18 -26.66
C TYR A 85 1.98 -10.16 -28.16
N PRO A 86 2.84 -9.66 -29.05
CA PRO A 86 2.56 -9.61 -30.49
C PRO A 86 2.28 -10.97 -31.14
N ASN A 87 2.78 -12.05 -30.55
CA ASN A 87 2.54 -13.43 -31.02
C ASN A 87 1.20 -14.01 -30.53
N GLY A 88 0.38 -13.22 -29.83
CA GLY A 88 -0.89 -13.65 -29.27
C GLY A 88 -0.79 -14.38 -27.92
N HIS A 89 0.41 -14.59 -27.39
CA HIS A 89 0.58 -15.10 -26.04
C HIS A 89 0.07 -14.09 -25.00
N VAL A 90 -0.53 -14.58 -23.92
CA VAL A 90 -1.06 -13.75 -22.85
C VAL A 90 -0.52 -14.23 -21.51
N GLU A 91 -0.01 -13.31 -20.73
CA GLU A 91 0.36 -13.53 -19.32
C GLU A 91 -0.46 -12.66 -18.40
N THR A 92 -0.66 -13.14 -17.18
CA THR A 92 -1.35 -12.40 -16.13
C THR A 92 -0.53 -12.43 -14.85
N PHE A 93 -0.51 -11.29 -14.17
CA PHE A 93 0.17 -11.11 -12.90
C PHE A 93 -0.82 -10.52 -11.91
N GLU A 94 -0.73 -10.93 -10.64
CA GLU A 94 -1.56 -10.43 -9.56
C GLU A 94 -0.68 -10.13 -8.37
N TYR A 95 -0.72 -8.89 -7.90
CA TYR A 95 0.05 -8.39 -6.78
C TYR A 95 -0.89 -7.85 -5.72
N TYR A 96 -0.64 -8.20 -4.47
CA TYR A 96 -1.37 -7.69 -3.32
C TYR A 96 -0.57 -6.58 -2.68
N PHE A 97 -1.24 -5.49 -2.28
CA PHE A 97 -0.60 -4.38 -1.61
C PHE A 97 -1.41 -3.90 -0.40
N ARG A 98 -0.74 -3.15 0.48
CA ARG A 98 -1.38 -2.31 1.47
C ARG A 98 -1.26 -0.87 1.03
N TRP A 99 -2.29 -0.06 1.31
CA TRP A 99 -2.27 1.33 0.89
C TRP A 99 -2.67 2.28 2.00
N ASN A 100 -2.12 3.49 1.96
CA ASN A 100 -2.47 4.60 2.84
C ASN A 100 -2.39 5.91 2.08
N TRP A 101 -3.14 6.90 2.54
CA TRP A 101 -2.88 8.28 2.16
C TRP A 101 -1.62 8.76 2.86
N GLU A 102 -0.67 9.34 2.13
CA GLU A 102 0.57 9.88 2.68
C GLU A 102 0.38 11.27 3.30
N ASN A 103 -0.70 11.95 2.95
CA ASN A 103 -0.94 13.30 3.45
C ASN A 103 -2.41 13.51 3.82
N TYR A 104 -2.65 14.48 4.70
CA TYR A 104 -3.98 14.82 5.18
C TYR A 104 -4.92 15.30 4.06
N ALA A 105 -4.37 15.92 3.01
CA ALA A 105 -5.15 16.38 1.84
C ALA A 105 -5.61 15.22 0.93
N GLN A 106 -5.16 13.99 1.22
CA GLN A 106 -5.49 12.80 0.43
C GLN A 106 -5.15 12.96 -1.07
N THR A 107 -3.98 13.52 -1.34
CA THR A 107 -3.48 13.75 -2.70
C THR A 107 -2.28 12.88 -3.06
N SER A 108 -1.81 12.04 -2.15
CA SER A 108 -0.74 11.08 -2.38
C SER A 108 -1.10 9.75 -1.73
N ILE A 109 -1.00 8.66 -2.49
CA ILE A 109 -1.25 7.29 -2.05
C ILE A 109 0.08 6.54 -2.03
N ARG A 110 0.38 5.90 -0.90
CA ARG A 110 1.45 4.92 -0.79
C ARG A 110 0.87 3.52 -0.96
N MET A 111 1.45 2.72 -1.85
CA MET A 111 1.11 1.32 -2.09
C MET A 111 2.33 0.45 -1.74
N ASP A 112 2.20 -0.42 -0.76
CA ASP A 112 3.26 -1.28 -0.24
C ASP A 112 3.00 -2.74 -0.65
N TYR A 113 3.79 -3.24 -1.57
CA TYR A 113 3.74 -4.60 -2.10
C TYR A 113 4.57 -5.59 -1.25
N GLY A 114 5.19 -5.11 -0.16
CA GLY A 114 6.08 -5.89 0.69
C GLY A 114 7.50 -5.99 0.14
N ARG A 115 8.42 -6.59 0.94
CA ARG A 115 9.83 -6.77 0.55
C ARG A 115 10.57 -5.50 0.13
N ASN A 116 10.21 -4.33 0.70
CA ASN A 116 10.70 -3.00 0.32
C ASN A 116 10.29 -2.55 -1.08
N ASP A 117 9.26 -3.14 -1.65
CA ASP A 117 8.64 -2.72 -2.91
C ASP A 117 7.47 -1.79 -2.60
N VAL A 118 7.67 -0.50 -2.82
CA VAL A 118 6.71 0.56 -2.49
C VAL A 118 6.58 1.48 -3.69
N SER A 119 5.35 1.72 -4.10
CA SER A 119 4.99 2.69 -5.13
C SER A 119 4.18 3.85 -4.55
N TYR A 120 4.31 5.01 -5.15
CA TYR A 120 3.57 6.22 -4.78
C TYR A 120 2.78 6.72 -5.97
N LEU A 121 1.52 7.07 -5.73
CA LEU A 121 0.69 7.80 -6.68
C LEU A 121 0.47 9.20 -6.14
N ASP A 122 1.17 10.18 -6.71
CA ASP A 122 1.17 11.57 -6.29
C ASP A 122 0.23 12.44 -7.14
N ASP A 123 -0.18 13.61 -6.60
CA ASP A 123 -1.11 14.55 -7.22
C ASP A 123 -2.41 13.85 -7.66
N VAL A 124 -2.90 12.97 -6.80
CA VAL A 124 -4.08 12.13 -7.05
C VAL A 124 -5.29 13.00 -7.32
N TYR A 125 -5.94 12.75 -8.45
CA TYR A 125 -7.26 13.24 -8.77
C TYR A 125 -8.25 12.05 -8.84
N ILE A 126 -9.37 12.17 -8.14
CA ILE A 126 -10.50 11.24 -8.23
C ILE A 126 -11.75 12.09 -8.53
N GLY A 127 -12.39 11.83 -9.63
CA GLY A 127 -13.59 12.55 -10.00
C GLY A 127 -14.34 11.91 -11.17
N GLY A 128 -15.66 11.83 -11.04
CA GLY A 128 -16.48 11.11 -12.01
C GLY A 128 -16.06 9.64 -12.11
N ASN A 129 -15.60 9.25 -13.29
CA ASN A 129 -15.12 7.87 -13.56
C ASN A 129 -13.60 7.83 -13.81
N ARG A 130 -12.84 8.75 -13.23
CA ARG A 130 -11.41 8.93 -13.49
C ARG A 130 -10.61 8.94 -12.19
N LEU A 131 -9.52 8.15 -12.17
CA LEU A 131 -8.42 8.25 -11.24
C LEU A 131 -7.18 8.62 -12.03
N SER A 132 -6.43 9.63 -11.63
CA SER A 132 -5.16 9.98 -12.27
C SER A 132 -4.16 10.55 -11.27
N GLY A 133 -2.88 10.52 -11.62
CA GLY A 133 -1.79 11.05 -10.83
C GLY A 133 -0.44 10.72 -11.45
N TYR A 134 0.62 10.91 -10.69
CA TYR A 134 1.98 10.58 -11.10
C TYR A 134 2.48 9.37 -10.31
N LEU A 135 2.77 8.27 -11.02
CA LEU A 135 3.26 7.04 -10.41
C LEU A 135 4.79 7.09 -10.30
N ASP A 136 5.30 6.96 -9.08
CA ASP A 136 6.73 6.90 -8.75
C ASP A 136 7.55 8.07 -9.35
N GLY A 137 6.95 9.25 -9.39
CA GLY A 137 7.60 10.49 -9.79
C GLY A 137 6.92 11.24 -10.93
N ARG A 138 7.26 12.53 -11.05
CA ARG A 138 6.54 13.51 -11.90
C ARG A 138 6.60 13.26 -13.41
N ASN A 139 7.39 12.31 -13.88
CA ASN A 139 7.51 12.02 -15.31
C ASN A 139 6.61 10.86 -15.77
N ASN A 140 5.93 10.18 -14.86
CA ASN A 140 5.09 9.02 -15.15
C ASN A 140 3.63 9.31 -14.81
N PHE A 141 2.98 10.13 -15.63
CA PHE A 141 1.56 10.40 -15.49
C PHE A 141 0.74 9.18 -15.89
N VAL A 142 -0.18 8.76 -15.03
CA VAL A 142 -1.09 7.62 -15.25
C VAL A 142 -2.54 8.06 -15.14
N GLU A 143 -3.39 7.40 -15.90
CA GLU A 143 -4.83 7.60 -15.90
C GLU A 143 -5.55 6.27 -15.95
N TYR A 144 -6.54 6.13 -15.09
CA TYR A 144 -7.41 4.97 -14.99
C TYR A 144 -8.85 5.39 -15.13
N THR A 145 -9.66 4.51 -15.74
CA THR A 145 -11.11 4.64 -15.82
C THR A 145 -11.77 3.67 -14.84
N GLY A 146 -12.67 4.16 -14.02
CA GLY A 146 -13.43 3.33 -13.07
C GLY A 146 -14.51 2.49 -13.77
N ARG A 147 -14.66 1.27 -13.29
CA ARG A 147 -15.68 0.30 -13.73
C ARG A 147 -16.48 -0.26 -12.58
#